data_440b5cc5646766edadf562662ca4e684
#
_entry.id   440b5cc5646766edadf562662ca4e684
#
_cell.length_a   1.000
_cell.length_b   1.000
_cell.length_c   1.000
_cell.angle_alpha   90.00
_cell.angle_beta   90.00
_cell.angle_gamma   90.00
#
_symmetry.space_group_name_H-M   'P 1'
#
loop_
_entity.id
_entity.type
_entity.pdbx_description
1 polymer ?
#
loop_
_entity_poly.entity_id
_entity_poly.type
_entity_poly.pdbx_seq_one_letter_code
_entity_poly.pdbx_strand_id
1 'polypeptide(L)'
;KSFYYQRTAMPIEEQYAGQWHRMAGHPDNHVLIHPSAASPDRPAGTIVSSSKGWYDAGDYNKYIVNSGYSIGLMQSIYQLFLDYFSRQKINNPESNNHTPDLLDEMQFNLDWMLTMQDPEDGGVYHKLTTPFFEGFVKPVDCKQQRYVVQKSVTAALDFAAVMAQSSRLFASYEEDYPGFSKRALLAAEKAYAWAEKHPEAYYNQNLLNQKYQPAIATGEYGDTHADDEFFWAASELYFSTGKEIYREEAIKKAPQIYTAPGWGNTFALGIFAWLQPGRELNEADRRFADSLKTELLKYADKVIEGAEQTPFHAPYGNDAKDFFWGCLAEKCMNQGVSLMYAYLLTGKDVYLTNAYR
;
A
#
# COMPACT_ATOMS: atom_id res chain seq x y z
N LYS A 1 0.64 -9.62 13.51
CA LYS A 1 -0.59 -10.15 14.15
C LYS A 1 -1.76 -9.17 14.03
N SER A 2 -1.52 -7.87 14.08
CA SER A 2 -2.56 -6.84 13.92
C SER A 2 -3.34 -7.02 12.61
N PHE A 3 -2.65 -7.24 11.50
CA PHE A 3 -3.27 -7.47 10.19
C PHE A 3 -4.12 -8.75 10.15
N TYR A 4 -3.70 -9.83 10.84
CA TYR A 4 -4.52 -11.03 10.97
C TYR A 4 -5.91 -10.74 11.57
N TYR A 5 -5.99 -9.85 12.57
CA TYR A 5 -7.28 -9.45 13.15
C TYR A 5 -8.15 -8.62 12.20
N GLN A 6 -7.56 -8.01 11.18
CA GLN A 6 -8.27 -7.24 10.16
C GLN A 6 -8.72 -8.07 8.95
N ARG A 7 -8.38 -9.36 8.87
CA ARG A 7 -8.78 -10.21 7.75
C ARG A 7 -10.30 -10.28 7.61
N THR A 8 -10.80 -10.09 6.39
CA THR A 8 -12.22 -10.21 6.04
C THR A 8 -12.56 -11.62 5.54
N ALA A 9 -13.84 -11.92 5.34
CA ALA A 9 -14.35 -13.13 4.67
C ALA A 9 -14.01 -14.47 5.33
N MET A 10 -13.31 -14.48 6.45
CA MET A 10 -12.97 -15.68 7.21
C MET A 10 -13.19 -15.48 8.72
N PRO A 11 -13.39 -16.52 9.51
CA PRO A 11 -13.36 -16.41 10.95
C PRO A 11 -11.94 -16.09 11.44
N ILE A 12 -11.83 -15.31 12.50
CA ILE A 12 -10.59 -15.21 13.27
C ILE A 12 -10.69 -16.29 14.35
N GLU A 13 -9.90 -17.34 14.19
CA GLU A 13 -10.04 -18.56 14.98
C GLU A 13 -9.38 -18.43 16.35
N GLU A 14 -9.96 -19.11 17.35
CA GLU A 14 -9.48 -19.07 18.73
C GLU A 14 -8.04 -19.58 18.88
N GLN A 15 -7.66 -20.61 18.12
CA GLN A 15 -6.28 -21.14 18.14
C GLN A 15 -5.21 -20.14 17.74
N TYR A 16 -5.55 -19.09 16.96
CA TYR A 16 -4.64 -18.03 16.53
C TYR A 16 -4.85 -16.72 17.27
N ALA A 17 -6.02 -16.49 17.84
CA ALA A 17 -6.44 -15.21 18.42
C ALA A 17 -6.83 -15.26 19.90
N GLY A 18 -6.96 -16.45 20.49
CA GLY A 18 -7.42 -16.61 21.88
C GLY A 18 -8.78 -15.93 22.07
N GLN A 19 -8.90 -15.17 23.16
CA GLN A 19 -10.15 -14.46 23.50
C GLN A 19 -10.63 -13.44 22.45
N TRP A 20 -9.78 -13.06 21.49
CA TRP A 20 -10.09 -12.09 20.43
C TRP A 20 -10.62 -12.76 19.14
N HIS A 21 -10.98 -14.04 19.23
CA HIS A 21 -11.60 -14.74 18.11
C HIS A 21 -12.95 -14.13 17.72
N ARG A 22 -13.33 -14.25 16.46
CA ARG A 22 -14.62 -13.78 15.96
C ARG A 22 -15.09 -14.57 14.75
N MET A 23 -16.39 -14.56 14.51
CA MET A 23 -16.98 -15.13 13.29
C MET A 23 -16.57 -14.34 12.04
N ALA A 24 -16.68 -14.99 10.88
CA ALA A 24 -16.47 -14.34 9.60
C ALA A 24 -17.48 -13.20 9.40
N GLY A 25 -16.98 -12.11 8.82
CA GLY A 25 -17.80 -11.00 8.32
C GLY A 25 -17.45 -10.69 6.89
N HIS A 26 -18.35 -10.06 6.14
CA HIS A 26 -18.14 -9.55 4.80
C HIS A 26 -17.50 -10.59 3.85
N PRO A 27 -18.21 -11.67 3.48
CA PRO A 27 -17.68 -12.66 2.55
C PRO A 27 -17.37 -12.09 1.17
N ASP A 28 -17.93 -10.93 0.84
CA ASP A 28 -17.72 -10.14 -0.38
C ASP A 28 -17.82 -10.96 -1.69
N ASN A 29 -18.68 -11.98 -1.67
CA ASN A 29 -19.00 -12.81 -2.84
C ASN A 29 -20.21 -12.28 -3.62
N HIS A 30 -20.83 -11.19 -3.17
CA HIS A 30 -21.97 -10.52 -3.79
C HIS A 30 -21.79 -8.99 -3.70
N VAL A 31 -20.73 -8.50 -4.31
CA VAL A 31 -20.44 -7.07 -4.40
C VAL A 31 -20.97 -6.55 -5.72
N LEU A 32 -21.60 -5.39 -5.73
CA LEU A 32 -22.16 -4.81 -6.95
C LEU A 32 -21.19 -3.80 -7.59
N ILE A 33 -21.17 -3.79 -8.91
CA ILE A 33 -20.60 -2.67 -9.66
C ILE A 33 -21.46 -1.43 -9.40
N HIS A 34 -20.90 -0.42 -8.74
CA HIS A 34 -21.57 0.87 -8.56
C HIS A 34 -21.74 1.58 -9.90
N PRO A 35 -22.79 2.40 -10.12
CA PRO A 35 -22.96 3.13 -11.38
C PRO A 35 -21.74 3.95 -11.82
N SER A 36 -20.94 4.45 -10.88
CA SER A 36 -19.69 5.18 -11.17
C SER A 36 -18.58 4.28 -11.74
N ALA A 37 -18.68 2.98 -11.55
CA ALA A 37 -17.71 1.98 -11.98
C ALA A 37 -18.17 1.20 -13.23
N ALA A 38 -19.36 1.51 -13.73
CA ALA A 38 -19.98 0.78 -14.84
C ALA A 38 -19.19 0.95 -16.15
N SER A 39 -19.10 -0.14 -16.89
CA SER A 39 -18.58 -0.20 -18.26
C SER A 39 -19.52 -1.01 -19.14
N PRO A 40 -19.34 -1.04 -20.49
CA PRO A 40 -20.12 -1.90 -21.36
C PRO A 40 -20.08 -3.38 -20.97
N ASP A 41 -18.92 -3.87 -20.54
CA ASP A 41 -18.71 -5.27 -20.18
C ASP A 41 -19.10 -5.58 -18.73
N ARG A 42 -19.16 -4.53 -17.87
CA ARG A 42 -19.55 -4.60 -16.47
C ARG A 42 -20.58 -3.51 -16.13
N PRO A 43 -21.86 -3.67 -16.56
CA PRO A 43 -22.91 -2.72 -16.23
C PRO A 43 -23.11 -2.53 -14.73
N ALA A 44 -23.70 -1.39 -14.35
CA ALA A 44 -24.11 -1.15 -12.97
C ALA A 44 -25.00 -2.28 -12.44
N GLY A 45 -24.74 -2.73 -11.20
CA GLY A 45 -25.45 -3.84 -10.58
C GLY A 45 -24.90 -5.22 -10.96
N THR A 46 -23.91 -5.34 -11.85
CA THR A 46 -23.20 -6.60 -12.06
C THR A 46 -22.59 -7.08 -10.75
N ILE A 47 -22.77 -8.37 -10.44
CA ILE A 47 -22.22 -8.99 -9.23
C ILE A 47 -20.78 -9.42 -9.52
N VAL A 48 -19.88 -9.05 -8.61
CA VAL A 48 -18.51 -9.50 -8.59
C VAL A 48 -18.17 -10.11 -7.23
N SER A 49 -17.24 -11.07 -7.21
CA SER A 49 -16.69 -11.64 -5.98
C SER A 49 -15.35 -10.97 -5.69
N SER A 50 -15.20 -10.44 -4.47
CA SER A 50 -13.99 -9.71 -4.05
C SER A 50 -13.67 -10.03 -2.59
N SER A 51 -13.57 -11.33 -2.30
CA SER A 51 -13.26 -11.89 -0.98
C SER A 51 -11.83 -11.60 -0.53
N LYS A 52 -11.52 -11.92 0.72
CA LYS A 52 -10.24 -11.65 1.39
C LYS A 52 -9.98 -10.15 1.57
N GLY A 53 -8.73 -9.82 1.89
CA GLY A 53 -8.32 -8.45 2.20
C GLY A 53 -8.48 -8.09 3.67
N TRP A 54 -7.99 -6.90 4.01
CA TRP A 54 -8.08 -6.36 5.35
C TRP A 54 -9.13 -5.25 5.43
N TYR A 55 -9.80 -5.14 6.56
CA TYR A 55 -10.49 -3.92 6.94
C TYR A 55 -9.48 -2.78 7.09
N ASP A 56 -9.90 -1.57 6.78
CA ASP A 56 -9.00 -0.40 6.79
C ASP A 56 -8.59 0.01 8.22
N ALA A 57 -9.57 0.42 9.02
CA ALA A 57 -9.32 0.93 10.37
C ALA A 57 -10.43 0.46 11.33
N GLY A 58 -11.23 1.40 11.84
CA GLY A 58 -12.42 1.12 12.64
C GLY A 58 -13.67 0.84 11.80
N ASP A 59 -13.57 0.93 10.49
CA ASP A 59 -14.62 0.62 9.53
C ASP A 59 -14.36 -0.73 8.81
N TYR A 60 -15.35 -1.20 8.07
CA TYR A 60 -15.31 -2.49 7.40
C TYR A 60 -15.12 -2.40 5.88
N ASN A 61 -14.69 -1.24 5.39
CA ASN A 61 -14.41 -1.05 3.97
C ASN A 61 -12.96 -1.44 3.65
N LYS A 62 -12.68 -1.58 2.36
CA LYS A 62 -11.37 -1.95 1.84
C LYS A 62 -10.96 -0.96 0.75
N TYR A 63 -9.80 -0.34 0.89
CA TYR A 63 -9.31 0.75 0.05
C TYR A 63 -8.00 0.35 -0.60
N ILE A 64 -7.88 0.50 -1.92
CA ILE A 64 -6.65 0.10 -2.64
C ILE A 64 -5.48 1.00 -2.28
N VAL A 65 -5.67 2.31 -2.20
CA VAL A 65 -4.60 3.27 -1.86
C VAL A 65 -3.99 2.93 -0.49
N ASN A 66 -4.81 2.79 0.55
CA ASN A 66 -4.30 2.45 1.89
C ASN A 66 -3.66 1.07 1.96
N SER A 67 -4.27 0.08 1.31
CA SER A 67 -3.69 -1.26 1.24
C SER A 67 -2.38 -1.27 0.48
N GLY A 68 -2.28 -0.51 -0.63
CA GLY A 68 -1.07 -0.35 -1.41
C GLY A 68 0.05 0.24 -0.58
N TYR A 69 -0.21 1.38 0.07
CA TYR A 69 0.74 2.02 0.96
C TYR A 69 1.23 1.09 2.10
N SER A 70 0.28 0.43 2.79
CA SER A 70 0.61 -0.48 3.90
C SER A 70 1.45 -1.67 3.44
N ILE A 71 1.08 -2.30 2.33
CA ILE A 71 1.84 -3.42 1.75
C ILE A 71 3.20 -2.95 1.26
N GLY A 72 3.30 -1.80 0.60
CA GLY A 72 4.57 -1.24 0.13
C GLY A 72 5.58 -1.03 1.26
N LEU A 73 5.13 -0.49 2.40
CA LEU A 73 5.96 -0.40 3.62
C LEU A 73 6.36 -1.78 4.15
N MET A 74 5.42 -2.71 4.26
CA MET A 74 5.71 -4.06 4.76
C MET A 74 6.70 -4.80 3.86
N GLN A 75 6.57 -4.69 2.54
CA GLN A 75 7.49 -5.28 1.57
C GLN A 75 8.88 -4.66 1.67
N SER A 76 8.97 -3.33 1.82
CA SER A 76 10.24 -2.62 2.00
C SER A 76 10.94 -3.06 3.29
N ILE A 77 10.21 -3.13 4.40
CA ILE A 77 10.73 -3.61 5.69
C ILE A 77 11.13 -5.08 5.61
N TYR A 78 10.34 -5.93 4.96
CA TYR A 78 10.68 -7.34 4.75
C TYR A 78 12.02 -7.48 4.03
N GLN A 79 12.24 -6.72 2.95
CA GLN A 79 13.49 -6.75 2.20
C GLN A 79 14.70 -6.24 3.00
N LEU A 80 14.51 -5.22 3.85
CA LEU A 80 15.57 -4.69 4.71
C LEU A 80 16.00 -5.66 5.81
N PHE A 81 15.08 -6.44 6.34
CA PHE A 81 15.28 -7.35 7.47
C PHE A 81 14.96 -8.81 7.11
N LEU A 82 15.38 -9.23 5.92
CA LEU A 82 15.08 -10.54 5.35
C LEU A 82 15.39 -11.68 6.32
N ASP A 83 16.59 -11.68 6.93
CA ASP A 83 17.02 -12.72 7.88
C ASP A 83 16.12 -12.81 9.12
N TYR A 84 15.59 -11.70 9.56
CA TYR A 84 14.69 -11.65 10.70
C TYR A 84 13.31 -12.21 10.32
N PHE A 85 12.70 -11.65 9.27
CA PHE A 85 11.33 -12.02 8.88
C PHE A 85 11.23 -13.43 8.27
N SER A 86 12.28 -13.94 7.62
CA SER A 86 12.31 -15.32 7.13
C SER A 86 12.22 -16.38 8.24
N ARG A 87 12.56 -16.02 9.48
CA ARG A 87 12.54 -16.92 10.65
C ARG A 87 11.41 -16.61 11.62
N GLN A 88 10.76 -15.43 11.49
CA GLN A 88 9.72 -15.02 12.40
C GLN A 88 8.45 -15.85 12.18
N LYS A 89 7.89 -16.37 13.29
CA LYS A 89 6.59 -17.04 13.31
C LYS A 89 5.58 -16.15 14.04
N ILE A 90 4.50 -15.78 13.35
CA ILE A 90 3.41 -14.98 13.91
C ILE A 90 2.18 -15.80 14.29
N ASN A 91 2.23 -17.12 14.09
CA ASN A 91 1.16 -18.04 14.39
C ASN A 91 -0.15 -17.62 13.72
N ASN A 92 -0.15 -17.57 12.40
CA ASN A 92 -1.32 -17.42 11.53
C ASN A 92 -1.69 -18.77 10.89
N PRO A 93 -2.81 -18.88 10.18
CA PRO A 93 -3.23 -20.15 9.57
C PRO A 93 -2.21 -20.77 8.60
N GLU A 94 -1.40 -19.95 7.95
CA GLU A 94 -0.42 -20.34 6.94
C GLU A 94 0.97 -20.68 7.52
N SER A 95 1.23 -20.45 8.82
CA SER A 95 2.57 -20.58 9.46
C SER A 95 3.27 -21.94 9.31
N ASN A 96 2.60 -22.96 8.77
CA ASN A 96 3.16 -24.29 8.56
C ASN A 96 3.67 -24.53 7.13
N ASN A 97 3.52 -23.57 6.22
CA ASN A 97 4.06 -23.64 4.87
C ASN A 97 5.57 -23.23 4.84
N HIS A 98 6.18 -23.12 3.66
CA HIS A 98 7.57 -22.70 3.49
C HIS A 98 7.75 -21.19 3.38
N THR A 99 6.67 -20.47 3.10
CA THR A 99 6.66 -19.01 2.97
C THR A 99 6.79 -18.34 4.34
N PRO A 100 7.58 -17.27 4.49
CA PRO A 100 7.62 -16.49 5.73
C PRO A 100 6.24 -15.93 6.09
N ASP A 101 5.85 -16.04 7.37
CA ASP A 101 4.52 -15.66 7.87
C ASP A 101 4.13 -14.21 7.51
N LEU A 102 5.10 -13.28 7.38
CA LEU A 102 4.80 -11.92 6.98
C LEU A 102 4.37 -11.84 5.51
N LEU A 103 4.98 -12.64 4.64
CA LEU A 103 4.55 -12.73 3.23
C LEU A 103 3.18 -13.39 3.12
N ASP A 104 2.90 -14.45 3.91
CA ASP A 104 1.58 -15.07 3.96
C ASP A 104 0.49 -14.08 4.34
N GLU A 105 0.77 -13.24 5.34
CA GLU A 105 -0.18 -12.20 5.76
C GLU A 105 -0.41 -11.16 4.65
N MET A 106 0.65 -10.73 3.96
CA MET A 106 0.52 -9.84 2.81
C MET A 106 -0.24 -10.52 1.66
N GLN A 107 0.03 -11.82 1.39
CA GLN A 107 -0.65 -12.57 0.34
C GLN A 107 -2.17 -12.58 0.50
N PHE A 108 -2.65 -12.66 1.74
CA PHE A 108 -4.08 -12.62 2.02
C PHE A 108 -4.73 -11.33 1.49
N ASN A 109 -4.06 -10.20 1.61
CA ASN A 109 -4.56 -8.92 1.10
C ASN A 109 -4.27 -8.73 -0.39
N LEU A 110 -3.13 -9.20 -0.89
CA LEU A 110 -2.79 -9.16 -2.32
C LEU A 110 -3.79 -9.95 -3.17
N ASP A 111 -4.29 -11.08 -2.67
CA ASP A 111 -5.34 -11.84 -3.34
C ASP A 111 -6.63 -11.03 -3.49
N TRP A 112 -7.01 -10.24 -2.47
CA TRP A 112 -8.12 -9.31 -2.61
C TRP A 112 -7.82 -8.20 -3.60
N MET A 113 -6.64 -7.58 -3.53
CA MET A 113 -6.27 -6.50 -4.46
C MET A 113 -6.36 -6.98 -5.92
N LEU A 114 -5.96 -8.21 -6.23
CA LEU A 114 -6.10 -8.78 -7.58
C LEU A 114 -7.56 -8.83 -8.05
N THR A 115 -8.53 -9.02 -7.15
CA THR A 115 -9.96 -9.00 -7.50
C THR A 115 -10.49 -7.61 -7.83
N MET A 116 -9.76 -6.56 -7.41
CA MET A 116 -10.12 -5.17 -7.66
C MET A 116 -9.64 -4.65 -9.02
N GLN A 117 -8.86 -5.44 -9.75
CA GLN A 117 -8.50 -5.12 -11.14
C GLN A 117 -9.59 -5.55 -12.10
N ASP A 118 -10.02 -4.67 -12.97
CA ASP A 118 -10.92 -5.01 -14.06
C ASP A 118 -10.16 -5.83 -15.10
N PRO A 119 -10.58 -7.07 -15.41
CA PRO A 119 -9.88 -7.93 -16.34
C PRO A 119 -9.92 -7.41 -17.79
N GLU A 120 -10.91 -6.60 -18.15
CA GLU A 120 -11.12 -6.13 -19.54
C GLU A 120 -10.12 -5.03 -19.92
N ASP A 121 -9.94 -4.04 -19.05
CA ASP A 121 -9.06 -2.90 -19.36
C ASP A 121 -7.81 -2.78 -18.47
N GLY A 122 -7.74 -3.55 -17.38
CA GLY A 122 -6.63 -3.55 -16.44
C GLY A 122 -6.68 -2.44 -15.38
N GLY A 123 -7.64 -1.53 -15.43
CA GLY A 123 -7.84 -0.48 -14.44
C GLY A 123 -8.26 -1.05 -13.07
N VAL A 124 -8.00 -0.33 -12.01
CA VAL A 124 -8.24 -0.80 -10.64
C VAL A 124 -9.32 0.04 -9.97
N TYR A 125 -10.33 -0.62 -9.42
CA TYR A 125 -11.39 0.03 -8.65
C TYR A 125 -10.81 0.62 -7.38
N HIS A 126 -11.20 1.87 -7.07
CA HIS A 126 -10.61 2.64 -5.98
C HIS A 126 -10.82 2.01 -4.60
N LYS A 127 -12.02 1.53 -4.33
CA LYS A 127 -12.38 0.85 -3.08
C LYS A 127 -13.56 -0.09 -3.23
N LEU A 128 -13.67 -1.00 -2.25
CA LEU A 128 -14.84 -1.83 -1.99
C LEU A 128 -15.49 -1.33 -0.71
N THR A 129 -16.75 -0.87 -0.78
CA THR A 129 -17.34 -0.09 0.28
C THR A 129 -18.85 -0.31 0.43
N THR A 130 -19.36 -0.03 1.64
CA THR A 130 -20.79 0.25 1.86
C THR A 130 -21.09 1.73 1.50
N PRO A 131 -22.34 2.11 1.30
CA PRO A 131 -22.72 3.53 1.14
C PRO A 131 -22.33 4.39 2.34
N PHE A 132 -22.47 3.85 3.56
CA PHE A 132 -22.20 4.56 4.82
C PHE A 132 -21.39 3.67 5.76
N PHE A 133 -20.69 4.27 6.71
CA PHE A 133 -20.05 3.52 7.80
C PHE A 133 -21.10 2.77 8.63
N GLU A 134 -20.79 1.55 9.03
CA GLU A 134 -21.73 0.68 9.74
C GLU A 134 -21.81 0.94 11.25
N GLY A 135 -20.94 1.79 11.79
CA GLY A 135 -20.89 2.08 13.23
C GLY A 135 -20.31 0.94 14.07
N PHE A 136 -20.61 0.96 15.37
CA PHE A 136 -20.05 -0.03 16.32
C PHE A 136 -20.89 -1.31 16.35
N VAL A 137 -20.75 -2.13 15.33
CA VAL A 137 -21.40 -3.44 15.19
C VAL A 137 -20.36 -4.52 14.90
N LYS A 138 -20.66 -5.78 15.20
CA LYS A 138 -19.75 -6.88 14.84
C LYS A 138 -19.75 -7.10 13.32
N PRO A 139 -18.64 -7.51 12.71
CA PRO A 139 -18.57 -7.75 11.27
C PRO A 139 -19.64 -8.74 10.75
N VAL A 140 -20.00 -9.73 11.54
CA VAL A 140 -21.01 -10.74 11.20
C VAL A 140 -22.44 -10.16 11.14
N ASP A 141 -22.69 -9.07 11.83
CA ASP A 141 -23.99 -8.41 11.91
C ASP A 141 -24.19 -7.35 10.83
N CYS A 142 -23.14 -7.01 10.08
CA CYS A 142 -23.19 -6.05 8.98
C CYS A 142 -23.97 -6.62 7.79
N LYS A 143 -24.95 -5.87 7.28
CA LYS A 143 -25.87 -6.33 6.22
C LYS A 143 -26.02 -5.36 5.06
N GLN A 144 -25.32 -4.22 5.09
CA GLN A 144 -25.39 -3.26 4.00
C GLN A 144 -24.85 -3.86 2.70
N GLN A 145 -25.45 -3.49 1.57
CA GLN A 145 -24.94 -3.83 0.26
C GLN A 145 -23.57 -3.20 0.05
N ARG A 146 -22.63 -3.99 -0.50
CA ARG A 146 -21.28 -3.52 -0.80
C ARG A 146 -21.11 -3.29 -2.29
N TYR A 147 -20.26 -2.33 -2.62
CA TYR A 147 -20.00 -1.87 -3.99
C TYR A 147 -18.49 -1.74 -4.24
N VAL A 148 -18.08 -2.01 -5.47
CA VAL A 148 -16.85 -1.43 -6.03
C VAL A 148 -17.21 -0.14 -6.75
N VAL A 149 -16.44 0.91 -6.53
CA VAL A 149 -16.67 2.24 -7.10
C VAL A 149 -15.68 2.53 -8.23
N GLN A 150 -15.79 3.69 -8.87
CA GLN A 150 -14.97 4.07 -10.02
C GLN A 150 -13.49 3.69 -9.87
N LYS A 151 -12.83 3.41 -10.97
CA LYS A 151 -11.38 3.24 -11.05
C LYS A 151 -10.69 4.59 -10.85
N SER A 152 -9.47 4.57 -10.29
CA SER A 152 -8.64 5.77 -10.19
C SER A 152 -7.21 5.52 -10.59
N VAL A 153 -6.53 6.58 -11.03
CA VAL A 153 -5.13 6.54 -11.43
C VAL A 153 -4.23 6.17 -10.24
N THR A 154 -4.48 6.73 -9.06
CA THR A 154 -3.71 6.45 -7.84
C THR A 154 -3.88 4.99 -7.40
N ALA A 155 -5.11 4.47 -7.34
CA ALA A 155 -5.33 3.06 -7.04
C ALA A 155 -4.67 2.11 -8.06
N ALA A 156 -4.70 2.45 -9.34
CA ALA A 156 -4.05 1.64 -10.37
C ALA A 156 -2.53 1.62 -10.22
N LEU A 157 -1.91 2.74 -9.88
CA LEU A 157 -0.47 2.86 -9.71
C LEU A 157 0.03 2.24 -8.40
N ASP A 158 -0.65 2.46 -7.28
CA ASP A 158 -0.35 1.79 -6.01
C ASP A 158 -0.44 0.27 -6.14
N PHE A 159 -1.49 -0.21 -6.80
CA PHE A 159 -1.64 -1.62 -7.14
C PHE A 159 -0.48 -2.11 -8.01
N ALA A 160 -0.10 -1.35 -9.06
CA ALA A 160 0.99 -1.72 -9.95
C ALA A 160 2.32 -1.82 -9.19
N ALA A 161 2.62 -0.87 -8.31
CA ALA A 161 3.82 -0.87 -7.50
C ALA A 161 3.91 -2.10 -6.59
N VAL A 162 2.89 -2.37 -5.78
CA VAL A 162 2.93 -3.50 -4.84
C VAL A 162 2.90 -4.84 -5.56
N MET A 163 2.19 -4.97 -6.67
CA MET A 163 2.17 -6.21 -7.46
C MET A 163 3.50 -6.46 -8.15
N ALA A 164 4.17 -5.43 -8.68
CA ALA A 164 5.50 -5.55 -9.25
C ALA A 164 6.54 -5.97 -8.20
N GLN A 165 6.51 -5.38 -7.01
CA GLN A 165 7.38 -5.76 -5.91
C GLN A 165 7.06 -7.18 -5.41
N SER A 166 5.77 -7.53 -5.25
CA SER A 166 5.33 -8.88 -4.88
C SER A 166 5.82 -9.94 -5.86
N SER A 167 5.84 -9.64 -7.16
CA SER A 167 6.29 -10.61 -8.17
C SER A 167 7.73 -11.08 -7.90
N ARG A 168 8.61 -10.18 -7.42
CA ARG A 168 9.97 -10.53 -7.04
C ARG A 168 10.04 -11.28 -5.71
N LEU A 169 9.29 -10.83 -4.71
CA LEU A 169 9.32 -11.41 -3.36
C LEU A 169 8.79 -12.84 -3.34
N PHE A 170 7.75 -13.11 -4.12
CA PHE A 170 7.13 -14.43 -4.17
C PHE A 170 7.73 -15.38 -5.22
N ALA A 171 8.72 -14.94 -5.98
CA ALA A 171 9.35 -15.79 -7.01
C ALA A 171 9.98 -17.08 -6.44
N SER A 172 10.43 -17.05 -5.18
CA SER A 172 11.01 -18.21 -4.49
C SER A 172 9.98 -19.10 -3.78
N TYR A 173 8.69 -18.75 -3.81
CA TYR A 173 7.63 -19.44 -3.08
C TYR A 173 6.55 -20.01 -4.02
N GLU A 174 6.98 -20.48 -5.18
CA GLU A 174 6.09 -21.04 -6.21
C GLU A 174 5.36 -22.29 -5.75
N GLU A 175 5.92 -23.07 -4.80
CA GLU A 175 5.31 -24.26 -4.23
C GLU A 175 4.05 -23.92 -3.42
N ASP A 176 4.13 -22.89 -2.56
CA ASP A 176 3.01 -22.44 -1.72
C ASP A 176 2.04 -21.58 -2.52
N TYR A 177 2.52 -20.78 -3.49
CA TYR A 177 1.73 -19.84 -4.28
C TYR A 177 1.93 -20.00 -5.79
N PRO A 178 1.44 -21.12 -6.38
CA PRO A 178 1.69 -21.45 -7.79
C PRO A 178 1.25 -20.36 -8.77
N GLY A 179 2.20 -19.88 -9.59
CA GLY A 179 1.98 -18.88 -10.63
C GLY A 179 1.66 -17.49 -10.11
N PHE A 180 1.70 -17.23 -8.79
CA PHE A 180 1.38 -15.91 -8.24
C PHE A 180 2.35 -14.84 -8.72
N SER A 181 3.66 -15.10 -8.67
CA SER A 181 4.69 -14.16 -9.13
C SER A 181 4.41 -13.64 -10.55
N LYS A 182 4.10 -14.54 -11.48
CA LYS A 182 3.80 -14.19 -12.88
C LYS A 182 2.48 -13.43 -13.02
N ARG A 183 1.44 -13.84 -12.28
CA ARG A 183 0.13 -13.15 -12.30
C ARG A 183 0.26 -11.73 -11.76
N ALA A 184 1.00 -11.55 -10.66
CA ALA A 184 1.23 -10.25 -10.05
C ALA A 184 1.95 -9.29 -11.01
N LEU A 185 3.01 -9.75 -11.68
CA LEU A 185 3.73 -8.91 -12.65
C LEU A 185 2.86 -8.52 -13.83
N LEU A 186 2.09 -9.46 -14.39
CA LEU A 186 1.17 -9.17 -15.51
C LEU A 186 0.09 -8.17 -15.08
N ALA A 187 -0.44 -8.33 -13.87
CA ALA A 187 -1.44 -7.42 -13.32
C ALA A 187 -0.86 -6.01 -13.12
N ALA A 188 0.37 -5.91 -12.59
CA ALA A 188 1.08 -4.65 -12.44
C ALA A 188 1.25 -3.90 -13.76
N GLU A 189 1.74 -4.59 -14.80
CA GLU A 189 1.95 -3.99 -16.12
C GLU A 189 0.62 -3.52 -16.74
N LYS A 190 -0.48 -4.28 -16.59
CA LYS A 190 -1.80 -3.87 -17.06
C LYS A 190 -2.34 -2.63 -16.33
N ALA A 191 -2.20 -2.58 -15.00
CA ALA A 191 -2.66 -1.45 -14.22
C ALA A 191 -1.87 -0.18 -14.55
N TYR A 192 -0.55 -0.29 -14.70
CA TYR A 192 0.31 0.81 -15.13
C TYR A 192 -0.08 1.34 -16.51
N ALA A 193 -0.26 0.44 -17.48
CA ALA A 193 -0.69 0.81 -18.84
C ALA A 193 -2.09 1.45 -18.87
N TRP A 194 -2.98 1.06 -17.96
CA TRP A 194 -4.27 1.74 -17.82
C TRP A 194 -4.08 3.15 -17.26
N ALA A 195 -3.24 3.33 -16.23
CA ALA A 195 -2.97 4.63 -15.63
C ALA A 195 -2.35 5.62 -16.64
N GLU A 196 -1.42 5.16 -17.49
CA GLU A 196 -0.86 5.98 -18.58
C GLU A 196 -1.93 6.52 -19.56
N LYS A 197 -2.98 5.73 -19.80
CA LYS A 197 -4.10 6.12 -20.70
C LYS A 197 -5.13 7.00 -19.99
N HIS A 198 -5.16 6.99 -18.66
CA HIS A 198 -6.17 7.68 -17.85
C HIS A 198 -5.51 8.52 -16.72
N PRO A 199 -4.51 9.37 -17.02
CA PRO A 199 -3.71 10.06 -16.02
C PRO A 199 -4.53 11.05 -15.16
N GLU A 200 -5.72 11.47 -15.64
CA GLU A 200 -6.62 12.38 -14.94
C GLU A 200 -7.79 11.68 -14.25
N ALA A 201 -7.78 10.34 -14.16
CA ALA A 201 -8.85 9.57 -13.54
C ALA A 201 -8.75 9.58 -12.00
N TYR A 202 -8.77 10.76 -11.40
CA TYR A 202 -8.75 10.91 -9.95
C TYR A 202 -10.10 10.53 -9.32
N TYR A 203 -10.05 9.95 -8.12
CA TYR A 203 -11.23 9.71 -7.32
C TYR A 203 -11.66 10.98 -6.59
N ASN A 204 -12.88 11.42 -6.87
CA ASN A 204 -13.49 12.54 -6.15
C ASN A 204 -14.91 12.15 -5.73
N GLN A 205 -15.09 11.89 -4.44
CA GLN A 205 -16.33 11.37 -3.89
C GLN A 205 -17.49 12.36 -4.01
N ASN A 206 -17.23 13.65 -3.87
CA ASN A 206 -18.25 14.67 -4.00
C ASN A 206 -18.80 14.75 -5.44
N LEU A 207 -17.92 14.70 -6.43
CA LEU A 207 -18.34 14.68 -7.84
C LEU A 207 -19.05 13.37 -8.21
N LEU A 208 -18.60 12.24 -7.64
CA LEU A 208 -19.25 10.95 -7.80
C LEU A 208 -20.68 11.00 -7.28
N ASN A 209 -20.89 11.52 -6.06
CA ASN A 209 -22.19 11.57 -5.40
C ASN A 209 -23.18 12.52 -6.07
N GLN A 210 -22.71 13.53 -6.80
CA GLN A 210 -23.57 14.41 -7.61
C GLN A 210 -24.16 13.69 -8.83
N LYS A 211 -23.50 12.65 -9.33
CA LYS A 211 -23.86 11.99 -10.60
C LYS A 211 -24.50 10.63 -10.40
N TYR A 212 -24.18 9.91 -9.32
CA TYR A 212 -24.50 8.50 -9.17
C TYR A 212 -25.15 8.20 -7.80
N GLN A 213 -25.95 7.13 -7.79
CA GLN A 213 -26.60 6.61 -6.58
C GLN A 213 -26.32 5.10 -6.46
N PRO A 214 -26.25 4.55 -5.23
CA PRO A 214 -26.36 5.25 -3.95
C PRO A 214 -25.16 6.17 -3.69
N ALA A 215 -25.37 7.28 -2.96
CA ALA A 215 -24.25 8.13 -2.54
C ALA A 215 -23.30 7.35 -1.62
N ILE A 216 -22.00 7.63 -1.73
CA ILE A 216 -20.96 7.02 -0.93
C ILE A 216 -20.41 8.04 0.07
N ALA A 217 -20.45 7.71 1.36
CA ALA A 217 -20.04 8.60 2.46
C ALA A 217 -19.01 7.93 3.41
N THR A 218 -18.23 6.98 2.89
CA THR A 218 -17.10 6.34 3.59
C THR A 218 -15.79 7.06 3.25
N GLY A 219 -14.63 6.59 3.74
CA GLY A 219 -13.33 7.21 3.46
C GLY A 219 -13.12 7.51 1.98
N GLU A 220 -12.68 8.70 1.65
CA GLU A 220 -12.45 9.11 0.26
C GLU A 220 -11.11 8.61 -0.26
N TYR A 221 -10.02 8.89 0.47
CA TYR A 221 -8.64 8.65 0.06
C TYR A 221 -8.36 9.11 -1.37
N GLY A 222 -8.94 10.28 -1.70
CA GLY A 222 -8.75 10.94 -2.98
C GLY A 222 -7.43 11.70 -3.04
N ASP A 223 -6.91 11.85 -4.23
CA ASP A 223 -5.74 12.67 -4.53
C ASP A 223 -6.02 13.59 -5.72
N THR A 224 -5.15 14.57 -5.95
CA THR A 224 -5.23 15.54 -7.04
C THR A 224 -4.02 15.49 -7.97
N HIS A 225 -3.05 14.65 -7.67
CA HIS A 225 -1.86 14.38 -8.47
C HIS A 225 -1.46 12.91 -8.29
N ALA A 226 -0.63 12.39 -9.17
CA ALA A 226 -0.21 10.99 -9.19
C ALA A 226 1.28 10.83 -9.59
N ASP A 227 2.07 11.89 -9.49
CA ASP A 227 3.48 11.84 -9.89
C ASP A 227 4.31 10.93 -8.99
N ASP A 228 3.95 10.86 -7.71
CA ASP A 228 4.58 10.02 -6.72
C ASP A 228 4.22 8.54 -6.89
N GLU A 229 2.96 8.23 -7.22
CA GLU A 229 2.56 6.87 -7.54
C GLU A 229 3.15 6.42 -8.89
N PHE A 230 3.22 7.29 -9.89
CA PHE A 230 3.93 6.99 -11.15
C PHE A 230 5.41 6.70 -10.89
N PHE A 231 6.08 7.52 -10.08
CA PHE A 231 7.47 7.30 -9.69
C PHE A 231 7.66 5.94 -9.00
N TRP A 232 6.82 5.64 -8.01
CA TRP A 232 6.92 4.40 -7.27
C TRP A 232 6.63 3.17 -8.15
N ALA A 233 5.52 3.19 -8.90
CA ALA A 233 5.13 2.08 -9.77
C ALA A 233 6.17 1.85 -10.89
N ALA A 234 6.66 2.91 -11.52
CA ALA A 234 7.71 2.80 -12.54
C ALA A 234 9.02 2.25 -11.96
N SER A 235 9.42 2.68 -10.75
CA SER A 235 10.59 2.15 -10.05
C SER A 235 10.47 0.65 -9.80
N GLU A 236 9.34 0.19 -9.26
CA GLU A 236 9.12 -1.22 -8.96
C GLU A 236 9.01 -2.08 -10.24
N LEU A 237 8.35 -1.57 -11.28
CA LEU A 237 8.29 -2.23 -12.59
C LEU A 237 9.65 -2.30 -13.27
N TYR A 238 10.47 -1.25 -13.17
CA TYR A 238 11.84 -1.30 -13.68
C TYR A 238 12.62 -2.44 -13.03
N PHE A 239 12.62 -2.52 -11.71
CA PHE A 239 13.33 -3.59 -10.99
C PHE A 239 12.74 -4.99 -11.19
N SER A 240 11.48 -5.09 -11.63
CA SER A 240 10.84 -6.40 -11.92
C SER A 240 11.03 -6.86 -13.36
N THR A 241 11.18 -5.93 -14.32
CA THR A 241 11.18 -6.25 -15.74
C THR A 241 12.50 -5.92 -16.45
N GLY A 242 13.31 -5.01 -15.92
CA GLY A 242 14.48 -4.45 -16.58
C GLY A 242 14.17 -3.57 -17.80
N LYS A 243 12.89 -3.20 -18.04
CA LYS A 243 12.49 -2.42 -19.20
C LYS A 243 12.86 -0.95 -19.02
N GLU A 244 13.59 -0.40 -20.00
CA GLU A 244 14.09 0.98 -19.98
C GLU A 244 12.96 2.02 -19.89
N ILE A 245 11.81 1.77 -20.50
CA ILE A 245 10.66 2.69 -20.45
C ILE A 245 10.24 3.02 -19.00
N TYR A 246 10.26 2.04 -18.10
CA TYR A 246 9.95 2.27 -16.70
C TYR A 246 11.06 3.03 -15.97
N ARG A 247 12.31 2.76 -16.33
CA ARG A 247 13.46 3.52 -15.79
C ARG A 247 13.39 4.99 -16.17
N GLU A 248 13.14 5.29 -17.45
CA GLU A 248 13.01 6.65 -17.95
C GLU A 248 11.87 7.39 -17.25
N GLU A 249 10.71 6.76 -17.08
CA GLU A 249 9.57 7.37 -16.39
C GLU A 249 9.87 7.59 -14.90
N ALA A 250 10.51 6.65 -14.21
CA ALA A 250 10.94 6.83 -12.83
C ALA A 250 11.91 8.02 -12.69
N ILE A 251 12.90 8.16 -13.56
CA ILE A 251 13.83 9.30 -13.53
C ILE A 251 13.10 10.62 -13.79
N LYS A 252 12.19 10.65 -14.74
CA LYS A 252 11.39 11.83 -15.11
C LYS A 252 10.48 12.30 -13.98
N LYS A 253 9.86 11.36 -13.24
CA LYS A 253 8.91 11.63 -12.15
C LYS A 253 9.58 11.73 -10.79
N ALA A 254 10.89 11.57 -10.69
CA ALA A 254 11.61 11.59 -9.42
C ALA A 254 11.40 12.91 -8.67
N PRO A 255 11.21 12.83 -7.33
CA PRO A 255 11.02 14.04 -6.53
C PRO A 255 12.31 14.85 -6.44
N GLN A 256 12.17 16.18 -6.40
CA GLN A 256 13.28 17.10 -6.17
C GLN A 256 13.65 17.22 -4.68
N ILE A 257 12.71 16.88 -3.80
CA ILE A 257 12.87 16.98 -2.35
C ILE A 257 12.26 15.71 -1.74
N TYR A 258 12.96 15.10 -0.77
CA TYR A 258 12.42 13.99 -0.01
C TYR A 258 11.38 14.48 1.00
N THR A 259 10.29 13.74 1.12
CA THR A 259 9.27 13.88 2.17
C THR A 259 9.03 12.52 2.81
N ALA A 260 8.66 12.48 4.09
CA ALA A 260 8.29 11.22 4.74
C ALA A 260 7.09 10.58 4.01
N PRO A 261 7.05 9.24 3.94
CA PRO A 261 5.96 8.56 3.23
C PRO A 261 4.59 8.81 3.88
N GLY A 262 3.55 8.69 3.10
CA GLY A 262 2.14 8.71 3.51
C GLY A 262 1.28 8.07 2.43
N TRP A 263 0.03 7.77 2.72
CA TRP A 263 -0.88 7.21 1.72
C TRP A 263 -1.15 8.18 0.54
N GLY A 264 -1.10 9.49 0.77
CA GLY A 264 -1.21 10.53 -0.26
C GLY A 264 0.15 11.10 -0.69
N ASN A 265 1.26 10.41 -0.36
CA ASN A 265 2.59 10.75 -0.84
C ASN A 265 3.50 9.52 -0.81
N THR A 266 3.60 8.82 -1.91
CA THR A 266 4.31 7.55 -2.03
C THR A 266 5.74 7.69 -2.56
N PHE A 267 6.25 8.90 -2.81
CA PHE A 267 7.62 9.11 -3.32
C PHE A 267 8.68 8.33 -2.54
N ALA A 268 8.57 8.33 -1.20
CA ALA A 268 9.54 7.63 -0.37
C ALA A 268 9.59 6.12 -0.64
N LEU A 269 8.47 5.48 -0.98
CA LEU A 269 8.44 4.05 -1.32
C LEU A 269 9.23 3.77 -2.61
N GLY A 270 9.07 4.61 -3.62
CA GLY A 270 9.90 4.55 -4.83
C GLY A 270 11.38 4.79 -4.51
N ILE A 271 11.72 5.76 -3.66
CA ILE A 271 13.10 6.00 -3.21
C ILE A 271 13.66 4.76 -2.50
N PHE A 272 12.88 4.11 -1.63
CA PHE A 272 13.30 2.88 -0.95
C PHE A 272 13.59 1.75 -1.93
N ALA A 273 12.84 1.66 -3.03
CA ALA A 273 13.14 0.69 -4.09
C ALA A 273 14.53 0.91 -4.70
N TRP A 274 14.93 2.15 -4.96
CA TRP A 274 16.25 2.49 -5.49
C TRP A 274 17.38 2.32 -4.46
N LEU A 275 17.10 2.55 -3.18
CA LEU A 275 18.07 2.50 -2.09
C LEU A 275 18.12 1.14 -1.36
N GLN A 276 17.47 0.11 -1.91
CA GLN A 276 17.46 -1.23 -1.32
C GLN A 276 18.90 -1.76 -1.14
N PRO A 277 19.33 -2.12 0.09
CA PRO A 277 20.66 -2.68 0.34
C PRO A 277 20.94 -3.93 -0.50
N GLY A 278 22.16 -4.01 -1.03
CA GLY A 278 22.60 -5.14 -1.84
C GLY A 278 22.07 -5.16 -3.29
N ARG A 279 21.29 -4.15 -3.69
CA ARG A 279 20.82 -4.04 -5.08
C ARG A 279 22.00 -3.73 -6.02
N GLU A 280 22.17 -4.56 -7.04
CA GLU A 280 23.14 -4.29 -8.10
C GLU A 280 22.61 -3.21 -9.03
N LEU A 281 23.35 -2.12 -9.15
CA LEU A 281 23.02 -0.99 -10.02
C LEU A 281 24.19 -0.73 -10.98
N ASN A 282 23.86 -0.42 -12.24
CA ASN A 282 24.84 0.11 -13.18
C ASN A 282 25.31 1.51 -12.73
N GLU A 283 26.28 2.10 -13.40
CA GLU A 283 26.87 3.39 -13.00
C GLU A 283 25.88 4.56 -13.08
N ALA A 284 25.00 4.58 -14.09
CA ALA A 284 23.99 5.62 -14.26
C ALA A 284 22.93 5.53 -13.16
N ASP A 285 22.45 4.32 -12.86
CA ASP A 285 21.45 4.05 -11.82
C ASP A 285 22.02 4.34 -10.43
N ARG A 286 23.30 4.03 -10.20
CA ARG A 286 23.96 4.37 -8.95
C ARG A 286 24.01 5.87 -8.72
N ARG A 287 24.38 6.66 -9.74
CA ARG A 287 24.36 8.12 -9.63
C ARG A 287 22.97 8.67 -9.33
N PHE A 288 21.95 8.09 -9.95
CA PHE A 288 20.56 8.45 -9.66
C PHE A 288 20.16 8.10 -8.23
N ALA A 289 20.43 6.87 -7.78
CA ALA A 289 20.19 6.45 -6.41
C ALA A 289 20.94 7.32 -5.37
N ASP A 290 22.20 7.69 -5.65
CA ASP A 290 22.97 8.57 -4.78
C ASP A 290 22.35 9.98 -4.66
N SER A 291 21.70 10.48 -5.74
CA SER A 291 20.96 11.75 -5.66
C SER A 291 19.74 11.63 -4.74
N LEU A 292 18.97 10.55 -4.84
CA LEU A 292 17.83 10.26 -3.96
C LEU A 292 18.26 10.08 -2.50
N LYS A 293 19.36 9.36 -2.28
CA LYS A 293 19.98 9.20 -0.95
C LYS A 293 20.34 10.55 -0.34
N THR A 294 20.91 11.45 -1.14
CA THR A 294 21.28 12.80 -0.68
C THR A 294 20.08 13.56 -0.15
N GLU A 295 18.94 13.51 -0.85
CA GLU A 295 17.71 14.20 -0.42
C GLU A 295 17.11 13.56 0.86
N LEU A 296 17.11 12.23 0.96
CA LEU A 296 16.68 11.52 2.16
C LEU A 296 17.54 11.94 3.38
N LEU A 297 18.86 11.99 3.22
CA LEU A 297 19.76 12.39 4.32
C LEU A 297 19.60 13.86 4.71
N LYS A 298 19.38 14.77 3.76
CA LYS A 298 19.04 16.17 4.07
C LYS A 298 17.77 16.28 4.88
N TYR A 299 16.74 15.51 4.54
CA TYR A 299 15.50 15.46 5.32
C TYR A 299 15.76 14.94 6.73
N ALA A 300 16.48 13.83 6.88
CA ALA A 300 16.82 13.24 8.18
C ALA A 300 17.60 14.20 9.08
N ASP A 301 18.60 14.89 8.53
CA ASP A 301 19.38 15.91 9.24
C ASP A 301 18.48 17.07 9.71
N LYS A 302 17.58 17.56 8.85
CA LYS A 302 16.63 18.61 9.23
C LYS A 302 15.68 18.20 10.35
N VAL A 303 15.22 16.94 10.34
CA VAL A 303 14.37 16.38 11.42
C VAL A 303 15.13 16.39 12.75
N ILE A 304 16.41 15.99 12.75
CA ILE A 304 17.27 15.99 13.95
C ILE A 304 17.53 17.41 14.43
N GLU A 305 17.89 18.33 13.53
CA GLU A 305 18.08 19.75 13.87
C GLU A 305 16.82 20.34 14.54
N GLY A 306 15.63 19.99 14.04
CA GLY A 306 14.36 20.38 14.63
C GLY A 306 14.18 19.80 16.05
N ALA A 307 14.55 18.52 16.25
CA ALA A 307 14.47 17.87 17.55
C ALA A 307 15.35 18.56 18.61
N GLU A 308 16.57 18.94 18.23
CA GLU A 308 17.50 19.63 19.16
C GLU A 308 17.01 21.00 19.64
N GLN A 309 16.06 21.61 18.94
CA GLN A 309 15.45 22.89 19.30
C GLN A 309 14.27 22.74 20.27
N THR A 310 13.85 21.52 20.59
CA THR A 310 12.71 21.27 21.49
C THR A 310 13.16 20.83 22.87
N PRO A 311 12.41 21.17 23.94
CA PRO A 311 12.76 20.78 25.32
C PRO A 311 12.84 19.28 25.56
N PHE A 312 12.11 18.48 24.76
CA PHE A 312 12.07 17.02 24.87
C PHE A 312 12.95 16.32 23.85
N HIS A 313 13.66 17.07 23.00
CA HIS A 313 14.43 16.55 21.88
C HIS A 313 13.63 15.58 21.01
N ALA A 314 12.33 15.88 20.84
CA ALA A 314 11.42 15.07 20.02
C ALA A 314 11.48 15.52 18.56
N PRO A 315 11.68 14.59 17.60
CA PRO A 315 11.69 14.92 16.17
C PRO A 315 10.34 15.39 15.64
N TYR A 316 9.25 15.13 16.35
CA TYR A 316 7.89 15.42 15.94
C TYR A 316 7.15 16.28 16.97
N GLY A 317 6.15 17.06 16.51
CA GLY A 317 5.29 17.84 17.40
C GLY A 317 5.82 19.24 17.74
N ASN A 318 6.63 19.81 16.87
CA ASN A 318 7.23 21.14 17.04
C ASN A 318 6.30 22.29 16.61
N ASP A 319 5.27 21.99 15.78
CA ASP A 319 4.25 22.95 15.33
C ASP A 319 2.87 22.42 15.76
N ALA A 320 1.96 23.32 16.11
CA ALA A 320 0.56 22.98 16.39
C ALA A 320 -0.13 22.27 15.20
N LYS A 321 0.32 22.51 13.97
CA LYS A 321 -0.13 21.84 12.76
C LYS A 321 0.22 20.36 12.69
N ASP A 322 1.19 19.92 13.47
CA ASP A 322 1.57 18.50 13.55
C ASP A 322 0.48 17.66 14.21
N PHE A 323 -0.37 18.31 15.02
CA PHE A 323 -1.41 17.62 15.78
C PHE A 323 -2.76 17.64 15.04
N PHE A 324 -3.06 16.55 14.34
CA PHE A 324 -4.33 16.31 13.65
C PHE A 324 -4.76 14.85 13.83
N TRP A 325 -5.97 14.51 13.40
CA TRP A 325 -6.45 13.14 13.49
C TRP A 325 -5.56 12.19 12.68
N GLY A 326 -5.00 11.18 13.34
CA GLY A 326 -4.12 10.19 12.70
C GLY A 326 -2.64 10.61 12.64
N CYS A 327 -2.26 11.80 13.16
CA CYS A 327 -0.90 12.34 13.04
C CYS A 327 0.21 11.41 13.50
N LEU A 328 -0.01 10.59 14.54
CA LEU A 328 0.99 9.65 15.03
C LEU A 328 1.33 8.58 14.00
N ALA A 329 0.32 8.00 13.36
CA ALA A 329 0.53 6.96 12.36
C ALA A 329 1.00 7.53 11.02
N GLU A 330 0.42 8.66 10.60
CA GLU A 330 0.70 9.22 9.27
C GLU A 330 2.01 9.99 9.19
N LYS A 331 2.38 10.75 10.22
CA LYS A 331 3.60 11.58 10.16
C LYS A 331 4.68 11.17 11.16
N CYS A 332 4.35 11.01 12.42
CA CYS A 332 5.33 10.73 13.45
C CYS A 332 6.09 9.42 13.18
N MET A 333 5.36 8.31 12.99
CA MET A 333 5.98 7.02 12.70
C MET A 333 6.71 7.00 11.35
N ASN A 334 6.19 7.71 10.35
CA ASN A 334 6.82 7.78 9.04
C ASN A 334 8.10 8.63 9.02
N GLN A 335 8.23 9.62 9.91
CA GLN A 335 9.52 10.25 10.19
C GLN A 335 10.51 9.23 10.77
N GLY A 336 10.08 8.41 11.74
CA GLY A 336 10.87 7.32 12.31
C GLY A 336 11.36 6.33 11.24
N VAL A 337 10.50 5.95 10.30
CA VAL A 337 10.89 5.11 9.15
C VAL A 337 11.98 5.78 8.32
N SER A 338 11.86 7.08 8.02
CA SER A 338 12.85 7.84 7.26
C SER A 338 14.21 7.92 7.97
N LEU A 339 14.20 8.15 9.28
CA LEU A 339 15.41 8.14 10.13
C LEU A 339 16.07 6.75 10.18
N MET A 340 15.25 5.69 10.25
CA MET A 340 15.75 4.31 10.21
C MET A 340 16.44 4.00 8.87
N TYR A 341 15.88 4.43 7.74
CA TYR A 341 16.56 4.32 6.44
C TYR A 341 17.87 5.11 6.42
N ALA A 342 17.91 6.32 6.95
CA ALA A 342 19.14 7.11 7.06
C ALA A 342 20.21 6.38 7.90
N TYR A 343 19.82 5.72 9.00
CA TYR A 343 20.71 4.87 9.78
C TYR A 343 21.26 3.70 8.96
N LEU A 344 20.40 2.94 8.29
CA LEU A 344 20.79 1.77 7.48
C LEU A 344 21.74 2.13 6.33
N LEU A 345 21.55 3.33 5.74
CA LEU A 345 22.39 3.82 4.64
C LEU A 345 23.75 4.38 5.07
N THR A 346 23.90 4.77 6.36
CA THR A 346 25.09 5.50 6.84
C THR A 346 25.80 4.86 8.01
N GLY A 347 25.10 4.03 8.81
CA GLY A 347 25.60 3.48 10.08
C GLY A 347 25.71 4.52 11.21
N LYS A 348 25.16 5.74 11.05
CA LYS A 348 25.28 6.79 12.06
C LYS A 348 24.22 6.65 13.15
N ASP A 349 24.60 6.35 14.38
CA ASP A 349 23.70 6.13 15.53
C ASP A 349 22.78 7.31 15.86
N VAL A 350 23.13 8.53 15.45
CA VAL A 350 22.27 9.71 15.65
C VAL A 350 20.90 9.55 15.00
N TYR A 351 20.83 8.93 13.82
CA TYR A 351 19.55 8.65 13.15
C TYR A 351 18.73 7.61 13.91
N LEU A 352 19.38 6.52 14.34
CA LEU A 352 18.72 5.47 15.13
C LEU A 352 18.18 5.99 16.45
N THR A 353 18.99 6.78 17.18
CA THR A 353 18.60 7.38 18.46
C THR A 353 17.37 8.28 18.30
N ASN A 354 17.31 9.08 17.24
CA ASN A 354 16.17 9.97 16.98
C ASN A 354 14.95 9.22 16.43
N ALA A 355 15.12 8.08 15.77
CA ALA A 355 14.00 7.23 15.35
C ALA A 355 13.26 6.60 16.54
N TYR A 356 13.92 6.41 17.69
CA TYR A 356 13.31 5.88 18.92
C TYR A 356 12.70 6.96 19.84
N ARG A 357 12.96 8.22 19.61
CA ARG A 357 12.39 9.37 20.35
C ARG A 357 11.04 9.78 19.80
#